data_f7192a7625ec23e78f7bb1931b86c3b5
#
_entry.id   f7192a7625ec23e78f7bb1931b86c3b5
#
_cell.length_a   1.000
_cell.length_b   1.000
_cell.length_c   1.000
_cell.angle_alpha   90.00
_cell.angle_beta   90.00
_cell.angle_gamma   90.00
#
_symmetry.space_group_name_H-M   'P 1'
#
loop_
_entity.id
_entity.type
_entity.pdbx_description
1 polymer ?
#
loop_
_entity_poly.entity_id
_entity_poly.type
_entity_poly.pdbx_seq_one_letter_code
_entity_poly.pdbx_strand_id
1 'polypeptide(L)'
;MIQTIEVSKVVTSDMDGDAIGGSINLITKSTPYKRTISATAGTGYNWISQKAQLNLGFTYGDRFFNDKLGMMAAVSYQNAPVGSDDVEFEYDVNKKGEVVMVEAQKRQYYVTRERQSYSLAFDYEINPNHRLTLQGIYNRRHDWENRYRVTYKDLDKTGPDDEGEMQQSAQIE
;
A
#
# COMPACT_ATOMS: atom_id res chain seq x y z
N MET A 1 -13.95 2.15 2.87
CA MET A 1 -14.61 1.16 2.01
C MET A 1 -14.76 -0.19 2.69
N ILE A 2 -13.79 -0.67 3.40
CA ILE A 2 -13.90 -1.88 4.22
C ILE A 2 -14.66 -1.53 5.51
N GLN A 3 -15.62 -2.37 5.88
CA GLN A 3 -16.38 -2.24 7.13
C GLN A 3 -15.75 -3.08 8.22
N THR A 4 -15.40 -4.31 7.91
CA THR A 4 -14.86 -5.29 8.87
C THR A 4 -13.80 -6.14 8.19
N ILE A 5 -12.78 -6.50 8.94
CA ILE A 5 -11.78 -7.49 8.56
C ILE A 5 -11.96 -8.68 9.50
N GLU A 6 -12.35 -9.80 8.94
CA GLU A 6 -12.47 -11.07 9.67
C GLU A 6 -11.21 -11.89 9.42
N VAL A 7 -10.55 -12.30 10.49
CA VAL A 7 -9.34 -13.13 10.42
C VAL A 7 -9.63 -14.46 11.08
N SER A 8 -9.62 -15.54 10.30
CA SER A 8 -9.69 -16.91 10.77
C SER A 8 -8.30 -17.54 10.77
N LYS A 9 -7.82 -17.93 11.94
CA LYS A 9 -6.53 -18.64 12.10
C LYS A 9 -6.64 -20.14 11.89
N VAL A 10 -7.87 -20.67 11.90
CA VAL A 10 -8.15 -22.09 11.73
C VAL A 10 -9.03 -22.25 10.51
N VAL A 11 -8.65 -23.15 9.64
CA VAL A 11 -9.43 -23.52 8.45
C VAL A 11 -10.55 -24.45 8.87
N THR A 12 -11.78 -24.11 8.56
CA THR A 12 -12.97 -24.95 8.73
C THR A 12 -13.35 -25.60 7.40
N SER A 13 -14.16 -26.64 7.43
CA SER A 13 -14.51 -27.44 6.25
C SER A 13 -15.33 -26.70 5.18
N ASP A 14 -15.83 -25.51 5.50
CA ASP A 14 -16.57 -24.59 4.63
C ASP A 14 -15.67 -23.53 3.96
N MET A 15 -14.38 -23.49 4.30
CA MET A 15 -13.40 -22.59 3.71
C MET A 15 -12.69 -23.22 2.51
N ASP A 16 -12.06 -22.37 1.70
CA ASP A 16 -11.29 -22.80 0.54
C ASP A 16 -10.13 -23.70 0.98
N GLY A 17 -9.97 -24.85 0.32
CA GLY A 17 -8.95 -25.86 0.62
C GLY A 17 -7.50 -25.38 0.48
N ASP A 18 -7.27 -24.24 -0.18
CA ASP A 18 -5.95 -23.63 -0.36
C ASP A 18 -5.52 -22.77 0.84
N ALA A 19 -6.38 -22.59 1.84
CA ALA A 19 -6.09 -21.78 3.02
C ALA A 19 -5.23 -22.54 4.04
N ILE A 20 -3.92 -22.62 3.82
CA ILE A 20 -2.98 -23.40 4.66
C ILE A 20 -2.73 -22.76 6.05
N GLY A 21 -2.76 -21.46 6.15
CA GLY A 21 -2.40 -20.70 7.36
C GLY A 21 -3.52 -19.89 8.00
N GLY A 22 -4.72 -19.95 7.43
CA GLY A 22 -5.87 -19.13 7.82
C GLY A 22 -6.45 -18.34 6.66
N SER A 23 -7.52 -17.60 6.89
CA SER A 23 -8.17 -16.74 5.90
C SER A 23 -8.41 -15.34 6.42
N ILE A 24 -8.38 -14.37 5.51
CA ILE A 24 -8.74 -12.98 5.76
C ILE A 24 -9.92 -12.64 4.86
N ASN A 25 -11.08 -12.37 5.45
CA ASN A 25 -12.27 -11.93 4.76
C ASN A 25 -12.45 -10.41 4.93
N LEU A 26 -12.52 -9.69 3.81
CA LEU A 26 -12.72 -8.25 3.79
C LEU A 26 -14.17 -7.92 3.49
N ILE A 27 -14.93 -7.57 4.52
CA ILE A 27 -16.32 -7.18 4.37
C ILE A 27 -16.38 -5.69 4.01
N THR A 28 -16.91 -5.39 2.85
CA THR A 28 -17.14 -4.02 2.39
C THR A 28 -18.41 -3.44 3.02
N LYS A 29 -18.47 -2.11 3.10
CA LYS A 29 -19.68 -1.42 3.57
C LYS A 29 -20.84 -1.73 2.64
N SER A 30 -21.93 -2.21 3.21
CA SER A 30 -23.21 -2.36 2.54
C SER A 30 -23.92 -1.02 2.39
N THR A 31 -25.01 -1.00 1.61
CA THR A 31 -25.86 0.18 1.47
C THR A 31 -26.49 0.58 2.81
N PRO A 32 -26.47 1.87 3.17
CA PRO A 32 -26.93 2.30 4.48
C PRO A 32 -28.47 2.33 4.55
N TYR A 33 -29.01 2.20 5.77
CA TYR A 33 -30.44 2.39 6.02
C TYR A 33 -30.85 3.85 6.10
N LYS A 34 -29.92 4.76 6.35
CA LYS A 34 -30.14 6.22 6.43
C LYS A 34 -29.15 6.93 5.55
N ARG A 35 -29.53 8.09 5.04
CA ARG A 35 -28.62 8.93 4.28
C ARG A 35 -27.30 9.12 5.01
N THR A 36 -26.24 8.78 4.34
CA THR A 36 -24.87 8.88 4.85
C THR A 36 -24.06 9.73 3.89
N ILE A 37 -23.45 10.79 4.41
CA ILE A 37 -22.54 11.65 3.66
C ILE A 37 -21.28 11.76 4.51
N SER A 38 -20.13 11.48 3.92
CA SER A 38 -18.83 11.65 4.57
C SER A 38 -17.84 12.23 3.58
N ALA A 39 -17.13 13.26 3.99
CA ALA A 39 -16.04 13.84 3.25
C ALA A 39 -14.80 13.89 4.14
N THR A 40 -13.66 13.52 3.60
CA THR A 40 -12.36 13.56 4.27
C THR A 40 -11.39 14.31 3.38
N ALA A 41 -10.70 15.28 3.96
CA ALA A 41 -9.58 15.96 3.32
C ALA A 41 -8.41 15.98 4.31
N GLY A 42 -7.26 15.53 3.86
CA GLY A 42 -6.03 15.51 4.64
C GLY A 42 -4.85 15.96 3.80
N THR A 43 -3.93 16.66 4.42
CA THR A 43 -2.68 17.05 3.80
C THR A 43 -1.53 16.78 4.77
N GLY A 44 -0.35 16.62 4.22
CA GLY A 44 0.89 16.46 4.97
C GLY A 44 2.06 17.01 4.16
N TYR A 45 3.22 17.06 4.77
CA TYR A 45 4.45 17.45 4.11
C TYR A 45 5.56 16.46 4.46
N ASN A 46 6.21 15.92 3.45
CA ASN A 46 7.36 15.06 3.63
C ASN A 46 8.65 15.88 3.45
N TRP A 47 9.43 15.98 4.53
CA TRP A 47 10.63 16.81 4.58
C TRP A 47 11.78 16.28 3.74
N ILE A 48 11.87 14.96 3.55
CA ILE A 48 12.94 14.33 2.76
C ILE A 48 12.68 14.55 1.27
N SER A 49 11.46 14.28 0.80
CA SER A 49 11.08 14.54 -0.59
C SER A 49 10.76 16.01 -0.89
N GLN A 50 10.60 16.84 0.16
CA GLN A 50 10.22 18.26 0.07
C GLN A 50 8.93 18.49 -0.72
N LYS A 51 7.95 17.58 -0.57
CA LYS A 51 6.68 17.64 -1.31
C LYS A 51 5.50 17.50 -0.36
N ALA A 52 4.39 18.15 -0.74
CA ALA A 52 3.12 18.02 -0.04
C ALA A 52 2.43 16.71 -0.41
N GLN A 53 1.76 16.12 0.57
CA GLN A 53 0.89 14.96 0.43
C GLN A 53 -0.57 15.40 0.40
N LEU A 54 -1.41 14.68 -0.32
CA LEU A 54 -2.84 14.94 -0.40
C LEU A 54 -3.61 13.63 -0.24
N ASN A 55 -4.65 13.68 0.61
CA ASN A 55 -5.57 12.57 0.82
C ASN A 55 -7.00 13.11 0.81
N LEU A 56 -7.80 12.62 -0.13
CA LEU A 56 -9.21 13.02 -0.29
C LEU A 56 -10.09 11.77 -0.27
N GLY A 57 -11.23 11.87 0.38
CA GLY A 57 -12.23 10.82 0.41
C GLY A 57 -13.63 11.41 0.41
N PHE A 58 -14.53 10.77 -0.32
CA PHE A 58 -15.94 11.10 -0.32
C PHE A 58 -16.76 9.83 -0.35
N THR A 59 -17.80 9.80 0.46
CA THR A 59 -18.77 8.70 0.52
C THR A 59 -20.17 9.28 0.56
N TYR A 60 -21.03 8.74 -0.29
CA TYR A 60 -22.46 9.02 -0.31
C TYR A 60 -23.23 7.73 -0.29
N GLY A 61 -24.25 7.65 0.54
CA GLY A 61 -25.20 6.54 0.55
C GLY A 61 -26.58 6.99 0.94
N ASP A 62 -27.58 6.45 0.27
CA ASP A 62 -28.99 6.75 0.52
C ASP A 62 -29.90 5.60 0.07
N ARG A 63 -31.18 5.69 0.43
CA ARG A 63 -32.20 4.78 -0.03
C ARG A 63 -33.28 5.54 -0.81
N PHE A 64 -33.80 4.92 -1.84
CA PHE A 64 -34.77 5.49 -2.78
C PHE A 64 -35.97 4.56 -2.95
N PHE A 65 -37.05 5.05 -3.52
CA PHE A 65 -38.26 4.28 -3.84
C PHE A 65 -38.86 3.58 -2.61
N ASN A 66 -39.15 4.32 -1.55
CA ASN A 66 -39.67 3.80 -0.27
C ASN A 66 -38.71 2.69 0.29
N ASP A 67 -37.45 3.01 0.36
CA ASP A 67 -36.40 2.15 0.89
C ASP A 67 -36.10 0.85 0.10
N LYS A 68 -36.73 0.67 -1.06
CA LYS A 68 -36.54 -0.51 -1.90
C LYS A 68 -35.18 -0.53 -2.61
N LEU A 69 -34.62 0.62 -2.98
CA LEU A 69 -33.33 0.74 -3.63
C LEU A 69 -32.34 1.41 -2.69
N GLY A 70 -31.35 0.68 -2.22
CA GLY A 70 -30.19 1.21 -1.54
C GLY A 70 -29.03 1.46 -2.52
N MET A 71 -28.35 2.58 -2.37
CA MET A 71 -27.16 2.91 -3.12
C MET A 71 -26.07 3.40 -2.18
N MET A 72 -24.81 3.03 -2.45
CA MET A 72 -23.64 3.57 -1.79
C MET A 72 -22.53 3.75 -2.80
N ALA A 73 -21.97 4.94 -2.87
CA ALA A 73 -20.83 5.28 -3.68
C ALA A 73 -19.70 5.85 -2.79
N ALA A 74 -18.48 5.42 -3.01
CA ALA A 74 -17.34 6.02 -2.36
C ALA A 74 -16.17 6.20 -3.34
N VAL A 75 -15.46 7.30 -3.18
CA VAL A 75 -14.26 7.63 -3.93
C VAL A 75 -13.16 8.04 -2.96
N SER A 76 -11.94 7.62 -3.23
CA SER A 76 -10.77 8.10 -2.52
C SER A 76 -9.62 8.36 -3.48
N TYR A 77 -8.87 9.41 -3.20
CA TYR A 77 -7.67 9.81 -3.88
C TYR A 77 -6.56 10.05 -2.88
N GLN A 78 -5.41 9.49 -3.12
CA GLN A 78 -4.21 9.72 -2.33
C GLN A 78 -3.02 9.99 -3.26
N ASN A 79 -2.30 11.07 -2.98
CA ASN A 79 -0.99 11.35 -3.54
C ASN A 79 0.00 11.48 -2.38
N ALA A 80 0.94 10.54 -2.29
CA ALA A 80 1.88 10.43 -1.19
C ALA A 80 3.33 10.38 -1.71
N PRO A 81 3.94 11.55 -2.00
CA PRO A 81 5.37 11.62 -2.21
C PRO A 81 6.11 11.39 -0.88
N VAL A 82 7.00 10.41 -0.88
CA VAL A 82 7.83 10.04 0.27
C VAL A 82 9.29 10.00 -0.15
N GLY A 83 10.18 10.19 0.81
CA GLY A 83 11.61 10.04 0.63
C GLY A 83 12.20 9.22 1.78
N SER A 84 13.31 8.56 1.52
CA SER A 84 14.08 7.82 2.51
C SER A 84 15.56 7.94 2.20
N ASP A 85 16.34 8.23 3.22
CA ASP A 85 17.80 8.12 3.22
C ASP A 85 18.19 6.88 4.04
N ASP A 86 19.08 6.09 3.51
CA ASP A 86 19.37 4.76 4.03
C ASP A 86 20.86 4.43 3.80
N VAL A 87 21.45 3.72 4.76
CA VAL A 87 22.81 3.19 4.70
C VAL A 87 22.76 1.70 5.00
N GLU A 88 23.31 0.91 4.11
CA GLU A 88 23.40 -0.54 4.26
C GLU A 88 24.87 -0.97 4.27
N PHE A 89 25.18 -1.91 5.14
CA PHE A 89 26.49 -2.50 5.24
C PHE A 89 26.41 -3.99 5.00
N GLU A 90 27.30 -4.51 4.15
CA GLU A 90 27.45 -5.94 3.92
C GLU A 90 28.73 -6.43 4.59
N TYR A 91 28.64 -7.56 5.26
CA TYR A 91 29.75 -8.17 5.99
C TYR A 91 30.01 -9.57 5.46
N ASP A 92 31.28 -9.96 5.45
CA ASP A 92 31.72 -11.29 5.09
C ASP A 92 32.80 -11.78 6.07
N VAL A 93 33.13 -13.07 6.00
CA VAL A 93 34.19 -13.67 6.82
C VAL A 93 35.47 -13.79 6.01
N ASN A 94 36.50 -13.10 6.45
CA ASN A 94 37.80 -13.16 5.78
C ASN A 94 38.52 -14.54 5.97
N LYS A 95 39.64 -14.75 5.26
CA LYS A 95 40.42 -16.00 5.34
C LYS A 95 40.94 -16.34 6.73
N LYS A 96 40.94 -15.38 7.66
CA LYS A 96 41.37 -15.57 9.06
C LYS A 96 40.16 -15.90 9.99
N GLY A 97 38.93 -15.97 9.46
CA GLY A 97 37.73 -16.22 10.25
C GLY A 97 37.15 -14.96 10.94
N GLU A 98 37.63 -13.77 10.58
CA GLU A 98 37.15 -12.51 11.16
C GLU A 98 36.02 -11.93 10.30
N VAL A 99 34.99 -11.35 10.94
CA VAL A 99 33.93 -10.64 10.24
C VAL A 99 34.44 -9.27 9.83
N VAL A 100 34.41 -8.98 8.55
CA VAL A 100 34.88 -7.72 7.94
C VAL A 100 33.77 -7.11 7.10
N MET A 101 33.72 -5.80 7.03
CA MET A 101 32.80 -5.09 6.15
C MET A 101 33.39 -5.08 4.74
N VAL A 102 32.64 -5.66 3.79
CA VAL A 102 33.07 -5.77 2.39
C VAL A 102 32.43 -4.72 1.50
N GLU A 103 31.23 -4.25 1.86
CA GLU A 103 30.53 -3.24 1.08
C GLU A 103 29.77 -2.28 2.00
N ALA A 104 29.74 -0.99 1.62
CA ALA A 104 28.91 0.04 2.23
C ALA A 104 28.14 0.76 1.13
N GLN A 105 26.82 0.88 1.31
CA GLN A 105 25.95 1.57 0.36
C GLN A 105 25.26 2.76 1.04
N LYS A 106 25.32 3.92 0.42
CA LYS A 106 24.49 5.06 0.76
C LYS A 106 23.40 5.19 -0.31
N ARG A 107 22.14 5.11 0.09
CA ARG A 107 20.99 5.12 -0.80
C ARG A 107 20.04 6.26 -0.46
N GLN A 108 19.43 6.81 -1.50
CA GLN A 108 18.40 7.82 -1.38
C GLN A 108 17.25 7.45 -2.31
N TYR A 109 16.05 7.37 -1.76
CA TYR A 109 14.84 7.02 -2.47
C TYR A 109 13.88 8.18 -2.49
N TYR A 110 13.27 8.43 -3.65
CA TYR A 110 12.13 9.31 -3.81
C TYR A 110 11.02 8.53 -4.48
N VAL A 111 9.93 8.30 -3.76
CA VAL A 111 8.80 7.53 -4.24
C VAL A 111 7.56 8.42 -4.24
N THR A 112 6.84 8.50 -5.35
CA THR A 112 5.53 9.14 -5.41
C THR A 112 4.49 8.05 -5.62
N ARG A 113 3.59 7.88 -4.64
CA ARG A 113 2.51 6.90 -4.68
C ARG A 113 1.19 7.59 -4.90
N GLU A 114 0.58 7.31 -6.05
CA GLU A 114 -0.77 7.74 -6.37
C GLU A 114 -1.72 6.55 -6.26
N ARG A 115 -2.79 6.73 -5.50
CA ARG A 115 -3.84 5.71 -5.32
C ARG A 115 -5.20 6.34 -5.56
N GLN A 116 -5.98 5.67 -6.38
CA GLN A 116 -7.36 6.02 -6.66
C GLN A 116 -8.22 4.80 -6.40
N SER A 117 -9.34 4.99 -5.72
CA SER A 117 -10.23 3.90 -5.39
C SER A 117 -11.67 4.37 -5.53
N TYR A 118 -12.44 3.59 -6.25
CA TYR A 118 -13.86 3.83 -6.50
C TYR A 118 -14.62 2.59 -6.06
N SER A 119 -15.69 2.77 -5.31
CA SER A 119 -16.59 1.68 -4.97
C SER A 119 -18.03 2.08 -5.16
N LEU A 120 -18.83 1.13 -5.63
CA LEU A 120 -20.25 1.29 -5.86
C LEU A 120 -20.97 0.04 -5.37
N ALA A 121 -22.01 0.23 -4.60
CA ALA A 121 -22.87 -0.84 -4.12
C ALA A 121 -24.34 -0.46 -4.29
N PHE A 122 -25.12 -1.41 -4.73
CA PHE A 122 -26.57 -1.32 -4.84
C PHE A 122 -27.21 -2.52 -4.19
N ASP A 123 -28.34 -2.32 -3.54
CA ASP A 123 -29.27 -3.37 -3.19
C ASP A 123 -30.68 -2.98 -3.63
N TYR A 124 -31.40 -3.91 -4.21
CA TYR A 124 -32.78 -3.70 -4.63
C TYR A 124 -33.67 -4.81 -4.11
N GLU A 125 -34.65 -4.43 -3.31
CA GLU A 125 -35.69 -5.32 -2.80
C GLU A 125 -36.82 -5.44 -3.81
N ILE A 126 -36.82 -6.57 -4.54
CA ILE A 126 -37.86 -6.86 -5.54
C ILE A 126 -39.17 -7.15 -4.84
N ASN A 127 -39.10 -7.96 -3.79
CA ASN A 127 -40.21 -8.29 -2.89
C ASN A 127 -39.64 -8.77 -1.54
N PRO A 128 -40.45 -9.01 -0.48
CA PRO A 128 -39.95 -9.41 0.84
C PRO A 128 -39.05 -10.65 0.85
N ASN A 129 -39.15 -11.52 -0.16
CA ASN A 129 -38.38 -12.77 -0.25
C ASN A 129 -37.19 -12.70 -1.21
N HIS A 130 -37.07 -11.61 -2.00
CA HIS A 130 -36.04 -11.52 -3.05
C HIS A 130 -35.35 -10.16 -3.02
N ARG A 131 -34.04 -10.19 -2.80
CA ARG A 131 -33.17 -9.03 -2.86
C ARG A 131 -32.04 -9.28 -3.85
N LEU A 132 -31.79 -8.30 -4.72
CA LEU A 132 -30.64 -8.25 -5.61
C LEU A 132 -29.59 -7.33 -5.04
N THR A 133 -28.35 -7.79 -4.95
CA THR A 133 -27.21 -6.99 -4.51
C THR A 133 -26.14 -6.98 -5.61
N LEU A 134 -25.64 -5.80 -5.94
CA LEU A 134 -24.55 -5.60 -6.88
C LEU A 134 -23.47 -4.73 -6.23
N GLN A 135 -22.23 -5.18 -6.28
CA GLN A 135 -21.07 -4.42 -5.77
C GLN A 135 -19.95 -4.41 -6.78
N GLY A 136 -19.28 -3.28 -6.90
CA GLY A 136 -18.11 -3.13 -7.72
C GLY A 136 -17.05 -2.26 -7.03
N ILE A 137 -15.78 -2.63 -7.20
CA ILE A 137 -14.63 -1.88 -6.71
C ILE A 137 -13.62 -1.76 -7.84
N TYR A 138 -13.16 -0.55 -8.08
CA TYR A 138 -12.06 -0.28 -8.98
C TYR A 138 -10.94 0.43 -8.21
N ASN A 139 -9.73 -0.13 -8.27
CA ASN A 139 -8.54 0.44 -7.64
C ASN A 139 -7.48 0.65 -8.71
N ARG A 140 -6.91 1.86 -8.72
CA ARG A 140 -5.74 2.19 -9.51
C ARG A 140 -4.61 2.60 -8.58
N ARG A 141 -3.45 2.00 -8.76
CA ARG A 141 -2.21 2.37 -8.10
C ARG A 141 -1.18 2.72 -9.16
N HIS A 142 -0.47 3.81 -8.93
CA HIS A 142 0.65 4.24 -9.74
C HIS A 142 1.78 4.67 -8.80
N ASP A 143 2.92 4.03 -8.92
CA ASP A 143 4.11 4.34 -8.12
C ASP A 143 5.22 4.76 -9.09
N TRP A 144 5.87 5.88 -8.80
CA TRP A 144 7.11 6.31 -9.45
C TRP A 144 8.21 6.28 -8.41
N GLU A 145 9.34 5.67 -8.74
CA GLU A 145 10.48 5.56 -7.86
C GLU A 145 11.76 6.05 -8.54
N ASN A 146 12.47 6.95 -7.88
CA ASN A 146 13.83 7.33 -8.21
C ASN A 146 14.74 6.86 -7.08
N ARG A 147 15.75 6.08 -7.42
CA ARG A 147 16.76 5.58 -6.48
C ARG A 147 18.14 6.05 -6.90
N TYR A 148 18.83 6.71 -5.99
CA TYR A 148 20.22 7.09 -6.13
C TYR A 148 21.04 6.27 -5.15
N ARG A 149 22.15 5.69 -5.60
CA ARG A 149 23.00 4.84 -4.79
C ARG A 149 24.46 5.13 -5.06
N VAL A 150 25.23 5.26 -3.99
CA VAL A 150 26.70 5.19 -4.01
C VAL A 150 27.10 3.95 -3.26
N THR A 151 27.89 3.10 -3.88
CA THR A 151 28.39 1.85 -3.32
C THR A 151 29.89 1.92 -3.22
N TYR A 152 30.42 1.61 -2.05
CA TYR A 152 31.84 1.41 -1.78
C TYR A 152 32.05 -0.08 -1.63
N LYS A 153 32.90 -0.65 -2.49
CA LYS A 153 33.19 -2.09 -2.52
C LYS A 153 34.65 -2.36 -2.11
N ASP A 154 34.91 -3.64 -1.87
CA ASP A 154 36.27 -4.14 -1.53
C ASP A 154 36.85 -3.46 -0.28
N LEU A 155 36.01 -3.17 0.71
CA LEU A 155 36.43 -2.50 1.94
C LEU A 155 37.25 -3.40 2.88
N ASP A 156 37.26 -4.71 2.62
CA ASP A 156 38.06 -5.72 3.33
C ASP A 156 39.55 -5.73 2.89
N LYS A 157 39.85 -5.07 1.78
CA LYS A 157 41.20 -4.95 1.28
C LYS A 157 41.94 -3.85 2.04
N THR A 158 42.86 -4.25 2.89
CA THR A 158 43.63 -3.35 3.78
C THR A 158 45.13 -3.45 3.48
N GLY A 159 45.56 -2.93 2.35
CA GLY A 159 46.96 -2.80 2.00
C GLY A 159 47.28 -1.41 1.46
N PRO A 160 48.54 -0.96 1.49
CA PRO A 160 48.92 0.33 0.92
C PRO A 160 48.70 0.44 -0.59
N ASP A 161 48.50 -0.72 -1.27
CA ASP A 161 48.24 -0.82 -2.70
C ASP A 161 46.80 -1.26 -3.03
N ASP A 162 45.94 -1.42 -2.02
CA ASP A 162 44.55 -1.84 -2.20
C ASP A 162 43.63 -0.61 -2.29
N GLU A 163 43.26 -0.25 -3.51
CA GLU A 163 42.28 0.79 -3.77
C GLU A 163 40.88 0.18 -3.76
N GLY A 164 39.99 0.66 -2.88
CA GLY A 164 38.60 0.30 -2.86
C GLY A 164 37.89 0.85 -4.09
N GLU A 165 36.85 0.14 -4.57
CA GLU A 165 36.08 0.55 -5.71
C GLU A 165 34.84 1.37 -5.27
N MET A 166 34.60 2.53 -5.90
CA MET A 166 33.41 3.32 -5.73
C MET A 166 32.56 3.24 -6.99
N GLN A 167 31.33 2.78 -6.83
CA GLN A 167 30.33 2.73 -7.90
C GLN A 167 29.19 3.69 -7.60
N GLN A 168 28.78 4.44 -8.60
CA GLN A 168 27.58 5.28 -8.53
C GLN A 168 26.51 4.76 -9.49
N SER A 169 25.29 4.66 -9.04
CA SER A 169 24.18 4.26 -9.87
C SER A 169 22.91 5.11 -9.56
N ALA A 170 22.16 5.41 -10.60
CA ALA A 170 20.83 5.97 -10.50
C ALA A 170 19.84 5.05 -11.21
N GLN A 171 18.70 4.79 -10.61
CA GLN A 171 17.63 3.98 -11.17
C GLN A 171 16.34 4.78 -11.09
N ILE A 172 15.59 4.78 -12.20
CA ILE A 172 14.30 5.44 -12.33
C ILE A 172 13.31 4.37 -12.79
N GLU A 173 12.23 4.19 -12.04
CA GLU A 173 11.16 3.23 -12.31
C GLU A 173 9.78 3.90 -12.28
#